data_bd3e3ffbd46cddc9352fafc8a30c5a6b
#
_entry.id   bd3e3ffbd46cddc9352fafc8a30c5a6b
#
_cell.length_a   1.000
_cell.length_b   1.000
_cell.length_c   1.000
_cell.angle_alpha   90.00
_cell.angle_beta   90.00
_cell.angle_gamma   90.00
#
_symmetry.space_group_name_H-M   'P 1'
#
loop_
_entity.id
_entity.type
_entity.pdbx_description
1 polymer ?
#
loop_
_entity_poly.entity_id
_entity_poly.type
_entity_poly.pdbx_seq_one_letter_code
_entity_poly.pdbx_strand_id
1 'polypeptide(L)'
;MRLLKRLVQRLLIFGLGIVCVWLIVFVVFDTADRRLPWILAVGATYGIAAYVILPRAIRMGLKILKHKQVPSYTITGDGLPGDPVNVVLVGTHAQLRSAFRTLGWSEADRLGFGSSWGMARAFVLNTPYPTAPFSTLYLFGRGQDIGFQKPIDNSPRKRHHVRFWALSQTRGLATWGTAGFWMNTERPPDSEKVLWIGAGTRDTGLSLTRLSFQITHATDSDTNAERDFIVEELRKNRSIEAVKVYRAGENLHTERVNHYVTDGEITLAILAANCE
;
A
#
# COMPACT_ATOMS: atom_id res chain seq x y z
N MET A 1 29.64 11.73 -12.18
CA MET A 1 28.88 11.68 -10.92
C MET A 1 27.58 10.86 -10.96
N ARG A 2 26.68 11.01 -11.94
CA ARG A 2 25.38 10.27 -11.98
C ARG A 2 25.56 8.74 -12.15
N LEU A 3 26.52 8.29 -12.98
CA LEU A 3 26.80 6.85 -13.20
C LEU A 3 27.36 6.19 -11.93
N LEU A 4 28.33 6.82 -11.26
CA LEU A 4 28.88 6.29 -10.02
C LEU A 4 27.83 6.15 -8.93
N LYS A 5 26.93 7.16 -8.78
CA LYS A 5 25.82 7.09 -7.84
C LYS A 5 24.88 5.90 -8.12
N ARG A 6 24.54 5.68 -9.39
CA ARG A 6 23.70 4.53 -9.80
C ARG A 6 24.39 3.20 -9.53
N LEU A 7 25.69 3.11 -9.79
CA LEU A 7 26.47 1.91 -9.50
C LEU A 7 26.47 1.60 -7.99
N VAL A 8 26.76 2.60 -7.16
CA VAL A 8 26.74 2.44 -5.69
C VAL A 8 25.36 2.02 -5.20
N GLN A 9 24.27 2.63 -5.70
CA GLN A 9 22.91 2.24 -5.34
C GLN A 9 22.61 0.76 -5.71
N ARG A 10 23.04 0.31 -6.90
CA ARG A 10 22.86 -1.09 -7.33
C ARG A 10 23.65 -2.05 -6.44
N LEU A 11 24.89 -1.71 -6.11
CA LEU A 11 25.72 -2.53 -5.22
C LEU A 11 25.14 -2.64 -3.81
N LEU A 12 24.58 -1.54 -3.27
CA LEU A 12 23.91 -1.55 -1.97
C LEU A 12 22.66 -2.42 -1.98
N ILE A 13 21.84 -2.37 -3.04
CA ILE A 13 20.64 -3.21 -3.18
C ILE A 13 21.03 -4.68 -3.33
N PHE A 14 22.05 -4.97 -4.12
CA PHE A 14 22.56 -6.33 -4.29
C PHE A 14 23.09 -6.89 -2.96
N GLY A 15 23.89 -6.11 -2.23
CA GLY A 15 24.37 -6.46 -0.90
C GLY A 15 23.25 -6.71 0.10
N LEU A 16 22.20 -5.87 0.07
CA LEU A 16 20.98 -6.08 0.87
C LEU A 16 20.31 -7.41 0.53
N GLY A 17 20.22 -7.76 -0.75
CA GLY A 17 19.67 -9.05 -1.19
C GLY A 17 20.46 -10.23 -0.64
N ILE A 18 21.80 -10.18 -0.70
CA ILE A 18 22.69 -11.23 -0.13
C ILE A 18 22.43 -11.36 1.37
N VAL A 19 22.39 -10.25 2.11
CA VAL A 19 22.11 -10.27 3.56
C VAL A 19 20.76 -10.88 3.86
N CYS A 20 19.73 -10.57 3.07
CA CYS A 20 18.40 -11.18 3.25
C CYS A 20 18.44 -12.70 3.04
N VAL A 21 19.06 -13.17 1.96
CA VAL A 21 19.20 -14.61 1.70
C VAL A 21 19.97 -15.30 2.83
N TRP A 22 21.07 -14.71 3.27
CA TRP A 22 21.86 -15.24 4.40
C TRP A 22 21.03 -15.31 5.69
N LEU A 23 20.27 -14.25 6.04
CA LEU A 23 19.39 -14.23 7.20
C LEU A 23 18.32 -15.32 7.12
N ILE A 24 17.69 -15.48 5.96
CA ILE A 24 16.61 -16.46 5.80
C ILE A 24 17.14 -17.88 5.93
N VAL A 25 18.24 -18.18 5.27
CA VAL A 25 18.76 -19.57 5.21
C VAL A 25 19.53 -19.93 6.48
N PHE A 26 20.51 -19.11 6.87
CA PHE A 26 21.47 -19.48 7.93
C PHE A 26 21.06 -19.01 9.33
N VAL A 27 20.10 -18.11 9.46
CA VAL A 27 19.63 -17.68 10.78
C VAL A 27 18.22 -18.20 11.04
N VAL A 28 17.26 -17.86 10.15
CA VAL A 28 15.86 -18.20 10.41
C VAL A 28 15.61 -19.70 10.21
N PHE A 29 15.97 -20.24 9.05
CA PHE A 29 15.73 -21.65 8.74
C PHE A 29 16.56 -22.57 9.63
N ASP A 30 17.85 -22.35 9.79
CA ASP A 30 18.71 -23.16 10.64
C ASP A 30 18.25 -23.16 12.11
N THR A 31 17.80 -22.00 12.62
CA THR A 31 17.24 -21.92 13.98
C THR A 31 15.91 -22.65 14.10
N ALA A 32 15.05 -22.56 13.09
CA ALA A 32 13.75 -23.22 13.09
C ALA A 32 13.89 -24.75 12.93
N ASP A 33 14.75 -25.20 12.02
CA ASP A 33 14.99 -26.63 11.74
C ASP A 33 15.56 -27.38 12.95
N ARG A 34 16.40 -26.72 13.77
CA ARG A 34 16.89 -27.29 15.02
C ARG A 34 15.85 -27.45 16.13
N ARG A 35 14.71 -26.76 16.03
CA ARG A 35 13.70 -26.68 17.11
C ARG A 35 12.34 -27.24 16.74
N LEU A 36 12.04 -27.35 15.45
CA LEU A 36 10.73 -27.71 14.94
C LEU A 36 10.83 -28.87 13.95
N PRO A 37 9.78 -29.69 13.82
CA PRO A 37 9.65 -30.60 12.70
C PRO A 37 9.80 -29.87 11.36
N TRP A 38 10.45 -30.50 10.39
CA TRP A 38 10.86 -29.88 9.13
C TRP A 38 9.74 -29.09 8.42
N ILE A 39 8.53 -29.63 8.34
CA ILE A 39 7.38 -28.91 7.73
C ILE A 39 7.06 -27.61 8.45
N LEU A 40 7.11 -27.62 9.78
CA LEU A 40 6.88 -26.42 10.60
C LEU A 40 8.04 -25.42 10.49
N ALA A 41 9.27 -25.91 10.39
CA ALA A 41 10.45 -25.08 10.18
C ALA A 41 10.38 -24.35 8.83
N VAL A 42 10.00 -25.02 7.75
CA VAL A 42 9.78 -24.42 6.43
C VAL A 42 8.64 -23.40 6.49
N GLY A 43 7.50 -23.72 7.09
CA GLY A 43 6.36 -22.83 7.22
C GLY A 43 6.69 -21.56 8.03
N ALA A 44 7.39 -21.73 9.17
CA ALA A 44 7.83 -20.60 9.99
C ALA A 44 8.84 -19.71 9.24
N THR A 45 9.81 -20.33 8.56
CA THR A 45 10.78 -19.61 7.74
C THR A 45 10.11 -18.82 6.63
N TYR A 46 9.17 -19.45 5.91
CA TYR A 46 8.38 -18.77 4.89
C TYR A 46 7.64 -17.54 5.48
N GLY A 47 6.94 -17.73 6.60
CA GLY A 47 6.19 -16.65 7.25
C GLY A 47 7.09 -15.49 7.65
N ILE A 48 8.24 -15.74 8.27
CA ILE A 48 9.19 -14.72 8.66
C ILE A 48 9.83 -14.05 7.41
N ALA A 49 10.22 -14.83 6.43
CA ALA A 49 10.81 -14.31 5.20
C ALA A 49 9.83 -13.41 4.44
N ALA A 50 8.63 -13.90 4.16
CA ALA A 50 7.64 -13.23 3.33
C ALA A 50 6.99 -12.00 4.00
N TYR A 51 6.74 -12.08 5.32
CA TYR A 51 5.98 -11.03 6.01
C TYR A 51 6.83 -10.11 6.90
N VAL A 52 8.08 -10.49 7.19
CA VAL A 52 8.95 -9.70 8.07
C VAL A 52 10.20 -9.21 7.34
N ILE A 53 11.01 -10.12 6.78
CA ILE A 53 12.31 -9.76 6.22
C ILE A 53 12.14 -9.02 4.89
N LEU A 54 11.44 -9.63 3.94
CA LEU A 54 11.30 -9.12 2.58
C LEU A 54 10.66 -7.72 2.53
N PRO A 55 9.54 -7.44 3.22
CA PRO A 55 8.95 -6.10 3.23
C PRO A 55 9.90 -5.03 3.78
N ARG A 56 10.69 -5.35 4.80
CA ARG A 56 11.69 -4.40 5.36
C ARG A 56 12.84 -4.14 4.40
N ALA A 57 13.33 -5.19 3.74
CA ALA A 57 14.37 -5.06 2.72
C ALA A 57 13.91 -4.21 1.53
N ILE A 58 12.68 -4.42 1.06
CA ILE A 58 12.08 -3.61 -0.01
C ILE A 58 11.98 -2.15 0.40
N ARG A 59 11.48 -1.85 1.61
CA ARG A 59 11.46 -0.47 2.12
C ARG A 59 12.83 0.19 2.14
N MET A 60 13.85 -0.53 2.57
CA MET A 60 15.24 -0.04 2.56
C MET A 60 15.71 0.24 1.14
N GLY A 61 15.47 -0.70 0.22
CA GLY A 61 15.81 -0.54 -1.19
C GLY A 61 15.14 0.68 -1.84
N LEU A 62 13.85 0.86 -1.61
CA LEU A 62 13.09 2.02 -2.12
C LEU A 62 13.63 3.35 -1.58
N LYS A 63 14.07 3.41 -0.32
CA LYS A 63 14.72 4.61 0.24
C LYS A 63 16.09 4.88 -0.37
N ILE A 64 16.86 3.83 -0.67
CA ILE A 64 18.15 3.97 -1.37
C ILE A 64 17.92 4.57 -2.77
N LEU A 65 16.88 4.14 -3.45
CA LEU A 65 16.57 4.61 -4.82
C LEU A 65 16.13 6.08 -4.87
N LYS A 66 15.51 6.61 -3.83
CA LYS A 66 15.02 8.01 -3.71
C LYS A 66 14.46 8.58 -5.01
N HIS A 67 13.15 8.47 -5.20
CA HIS A 67 12.45 9.18 -6.27
C HIS A 67 12.03 10.58 -5.80
N LYS A 68 12.24 11.59 -6.65
CA LYS A 68 11.81 12.99 -6.41
C LYS A 68 10.38 13.27 -6.87
N GLN A 69 9.82 12.39 -7.71
CA GLN A 69 8.48 12.52 -8.28
C GLN A 69 7.53 11.55 -7.61
N VAL A 70 6.23 11.84 -7.67
CA VAL A 70 5.19 10.91 -7.26
C VAL A 70 5.25 9.72 -8.21
N PRO A 71 5.46 8.48 -7.72
CA PRO A 71 5.48 7.31 -8.58
C PRO A 71 4.09 7.07 -9.19
N SER A 72 4.05 6.54 -10.40
CA SER A 72 2.79 6.20 -11.09
C SER A 72 2.09 4.99 -10.47
N TYR A 73 2.79 4.18 -9.69
CA TYR A 73 2.25 2.99 -9.01
C TYR A 73 2.92 2.78 -7.64
N THR A 74 2.23 2.05 -6.80
CA THR A 74 2.74 1.58 -5.52
C THR A 74 3.65 0.37 -5.70
N ILE A 75 4.29 -0.09 -4.63
CA ILE A 75 5.15 -1.28 -4.64
C ILE A 75 4.60 -2.29 -3.62
N THR A 76 4.50 -3.54 -4.03
CA THR A 76 4.11 -4.66 -3.17
C THR A 76 5.21 -5.04 -2.18
N GLY A 77 4.87 -5.88 -1.19
CA GLY A 77 5.84 -6.37 -0.21
C GLY A 77 6.97 -7.23 -0.79
N ASP A 78 6.82 -7.73 -2.00
CA ASP A 78 7.82 -8.49 -2.76
C ASP A 78 8.53 -7.63 -3.84
N GLY A 79 8.30 -6.31 -3.86
CA GLY A 79 9.03 -5.38 -4.71
C GLY A 79 8.49 -5.21 -6.12
N LEU A 80 7.36 -5.81 -6.43
CA LEU A 80 6.70 -5.68 -7.73
C LEU A 80 5.79 -4.44 -7.77
N PRO A 81 5.47 -3.91 -8.96
CA PRO A 81 4.43 -2.89 -9.11
C PRO A 81 3.09 -3.35 -8.52
N GLY A 82 2.52 -2.52 -7.67
CA GLY A 82 1.18 -2.69 -7.09
C GLY A 82 0.14 -1.78 -7.74
N ASP A 83 -0.79 -1.27 -6.95
CA ASP A 83 -1.90 -0.45 -7.43
C ASP A 83 -1.41 0.87 -8.04
N PRO A 84 -2.01 1.33 -9.17
CA PRO A 84 -1.70 2.64 -9.74
C PRO A 84 -2.10 3.77 -8.80
N VAL A 85 -1.31 4.83 -8.78
CA VAL A 85 -1.66 6.10 -8.14
C VAL A 85 -2.60 6.85 -9.07
N ASN A 86 -3.83 7.10 -8.64
CA ASN A 86 -4.89 7.65 -9.49
C ASN A 86 -5.70 8.79 -8.84
N VAL A 87 -5.55 9.03 -7.53
CA VAL A 87 -6.26 10.08 -6.79
C VAL A 87 -5.29 10.84 -5.90
N VAL A 88 -5.42 12.17 -5.84
CA VAL A 88 -4.72 13.02 -4.87
C VAL A 88 -5.73 13.94 -4.21
N LEU A 89 -5.80 13.91 -2.89
CA LEU A 89 -6.67 14.78 -2.11
C LEU A 89 -5.82 15.72 -1.25
N VAL A 90 -6.23 16.98 -1.13
CA VAL A 90 -5.53 17.98 -0.33
C VAL A 90 -6.39 18.34 0.86
N GLY A 91 -5.88 18.12 2.07
CA GLY A 91 -6.61 18.44 3.30
C GLY A 91 -5.96 17.85 4.55
N THR A 92 -6.62 18.03 5.68
CA THR A 92 -6.22 17.45 6.96
C THR A 92 -6.66 15.98 7.06
N HIS A 93 -6.12 15.26 8.04
CA HIS A 93 -6.53 13.88 8.32
C HIS A 93 -8.00 13.80 8.74
N ALA A 94 -8.48 14.78 9.53
CA ALA A 94 -9.87 14.86 9.95
C ALA A 94 -10.82 15.03 8.76
N GLN A 95 -10.51 15.94 7.85
CA GLN A 95 -11.28 16.14 6.61
C GLN A 95 -11.32 14.88 5.75
N LEU A 96 -10.18 14.19 5.57
CA LEU A 96 -10.13 12.95 4.81
C LEU A 96 -11.05 11.88 5.41
N ARG A 97 -10.97 11.66 6.72
CA ARG A 97 -11.82 10.69 7.43
C ARG A 97 -13.30 11.04 7.33
N SER A 98 -13.64 12.29 7.54
CA SER A 98 -15.02 12.74 7.49
C SER A 98 -15.61 12.56 6.10
N ALA A 99 -14.87 12.95 5.04
CA ALA A 99 -15.29 12.81 3.66
C ALA A 99 -15.65 11.36 3.29
N PHE A 100 -14.82 10.39 3.67
CA PHE A 100 -15.09 8.98 3.37
C PHE A 100 -16.17 8.37 4.28
N ARG A 101 -16.20 8.76 5.56
CA ARG A 101 -17.21 8.25 6.50
C ARG A 101 -18.63 8.66 6.10
N THR A 102 -18.84 9.90 5.66
CA THR A 102 -20.16 10.38 5.22
C THR A 102 -20.66 9.67 3.96
N LEU A 103 -19.77 9.07 3.19
CA LEU A 103 -20.07 8.23 2.03
C LEU A 103 -20.30 6.75 2.36
N GLY A 104 -20.27 6.39 3.65
CA GLY A 104 -20.44 5.01 4.10
C GLY A 104 -19.21 4.12 3.90
N TRP A 105 -18.03 4.73 3.68
CA TRP A 105 -16.77 4.00 3.64
C TRP A 105 -16.26 3.73 5.06
N SER A 106 -15.71 2.56 5.29
CA SER A 106 -15.09 2.15 6.55
C SER A 106 -13.58 2.32 6.46
N GLU A 107 -12.97 2.83 7.53
CA GLU A 107 -11.51 2.81 7.66
C GLU A 107 -11.03 1.37 7.89
N ALA A 108 -10.02 0.94 7.17
CA ALA A 108 -9.45 -0.38 7.30
C ALA A 108 -8.63 -0.51 8.58
N ASP A 109 -8.77 -1.64 9.26
CA ASP A 109 -7.94 -1.98 10.41
C ASP A 109 -6.46 -2.06 10.03
N ARG A 110 -5.59 -1.77 10.98
CA ARG A 110 -4.16 -2.01 10.78
C ARG A 110 -3.90 -3.50 10.68
N LEU A 111 -3.01 -3.88 9.76
CA LEU A 111 -2.57 -5.26 9.61
C LEU A 111 -1.84 -5.73 10.89
N GLY A 112 -2.39 -6.73 11.54
CA GLY A 112 -1.87 -7.35 12.75
C GLY A 112 -2.40 -8.78 12.90
N PHE A 113 -1.95 -9.51 13.91
CA PHE A 113 -2.39 -10.90 14.10
C PHE A 113 -3.92 -11.04 14.26
N GLY A 114 -4.53 -10.19 15.09
CA GLY A 114 -5.97 -10.22 15.34
C GLY A 114 -6.78 -9.89 14.08
N SER A 115 -6.44 -8.81 13.38
CA SER A 115 -7.12 -8.39 12.16
C SER A 115 -6.90 -9.36 11.00
N SER A 116 -5.70 -9.95 10.89
CA SER A 116 -5.42 -11.00 9.89
C SER A 116 -6.23 -12.27 10.15
N TRP A 117 -6.33 -12.69 11.42
CA TRP A 117 -7.18 -13.82 11.80
C TRP A 117 -8.66 -13.54 11.55
N GLY A 118 -9.14 -12.34 11.93
CA GLY A 118 -10.49 -11.86 11.64
C GLY A 118 -10.81 -11.90 10.14
N MET A 119 -9.88 -11.44 9.31
CA MET A 119 -10.00 -11.47 7.86
C MET A 119 -10.05 -12.90 7.31
N ALA A 120 -9.15 -13.78 7.75
CA ALA A 120 -9.13 -15.17 7.33
C ALA A 120 -10.46 -15.88 7.68
N ARG A 121 -10.96 -15.68 8.92
CA ARG A 121 -12.24 -16.21 9.37
C ARG A 121 -13.42 -15.65 8.55
N ALA A 122 -13.49 -14.33 8.37
CA ALA A 122 -14.54 -13.68 7.60
C ALA A 122 -14.57 -14.19 6.16
N PHE A 123 -13.39 -14.40 5.58
CA PHE A 123 -13.25 -14.93 4.23
C PHE A 123 -13.73 -16.38 4.09
N VAL A 124 -13.32 -17.26 5.01
CA VAL A 124 -13.71 -18.70 5.00
C VAL A 124 -15.20 -18.87 5.24
N LEU A 125 -15.74 -18.15 6.23
CA LEU A 125 -17.15 -18.23 6.62
C LEU A 125 -18.06 -17.33 5.76
N ASN A 126 -17.51 -16.56 4.83
CA ASN A 126 -18.22 -15.56 4.02
C ASN A 126 -19.06 -14.59 4.86
N THR A 127 -18.47 -14.13 5.99
CA THR A 127 -19.12 -13.18 6.89
C THR A 127 -18.64 -11.76 6.63
N PRO A 128 -19.47 -10.71 6.75
CA PRO A 128 -19.04 -9.33 6.56
C PRO A 128 -17.91 -8.94 7.51
N TYR A 129 -16.90 -8.23 7.00
CA TYR A 129 -15.86 -7.59 7.79
C TYR A 129 -15.55 -6.22 7.17
N PRO A 130 -16.37 -5.19 7.49
CA PRO A 130 -16.27 -3.87 6.85
C PRO A 130 -14.95 -3.16 7.05
N THR A 131 -14.22 -3.45 8.12
CA THR A 131 -12.91 -2.87 8.45
C THR A 131 -11.74 -3.81 8.16
N ALA A 132 -11.94 -4.85 7.32
CA ALA A 132 -10.90 -5.84 7.02
C ALA A 132 -9.58 -5.18 6.60
N PRO A 133 -8.42 -5.63 7.14
CA PRO A 133 -7.14 -5.02 6.86
C PRO A 133 -6.72 -5.23 5.40
N PHE A 134 -5.88 -4.32 4.91
CA PHE A 134 -5.22 -4.45 3.62
C PHE A 134 -3.84 -5.06 3.74
N SER A 135 -3.38 -5.76 2.70
CA SER A 135 -1.95 -6.02 2.51
C SER A 135 -1.21 -4.69 2.38
N THR A 136 0.00 -4.62 2.94
CA THR A 136 0.77 -3.38 2.91
C THR A 136 1.35 -3.15 1.52
N LEU A 137 1.01 -2.01 0.93
CA LEU A 137 1.68 -1.47 -0.25
C LEU A 137 2.59 -0.31 0.15
N TYR A 138 3.63 -0.08 -0.64
CA TYR A 138 4.65 0.91 -0.32
C TYR A 138 4.68 2.03 -1.36
N LEU A 139 4.73 3.27 -0.86
CA LEU A 139 4.97 4.47 -1.63
C LEU A 139 5.96 5.34 -0.84
N PHE A 140 6.89 6.01 -1.49
CA PHE A 140 7.96 6.78 -0.83
C PHE A 140 8.80 5.98 0.18
N GLY A 141 8.85 4.64 0.07
CA GLY A 141 9.56 3.77 0.99
C GLY A 141 8.86 3.55 2.33
N ARG A 142 7.56 3.82 2.43
CA ARG A 142 6.73 3.53 3.61
C ARG A 142 5.39 2.90 3.20
N GLY A 143 4.76 2.17 4.12
CA GLY A 143 3.42 1.64 3.92
C GLY A 143 2.36 2.73 3.95
N GLN A 144 1.14 2.41 3.53
CA GLN A 144 0.00 3.33 3.58
C GLN A 144 -0.25 3.88 5.00
N ASP A 145 -0.65 5.14 5.07
CA ASP A 145 -0.99 5.79 6.35
C ASP A 145 -2.42 5.47 6.78
N ILE A 146 -3.34 5.43 5.82
CA ILE A 146 -4.75 5.14 6.03
C ILE A 146 -5.34 4.49 4.79
N GLY A 147 -6.38 3.70 4.94
CA GLY A 147 -7.13 3.14 3.83
C GLY A 147 -8.62 3.11 4.14
N PHE A 148 -9.42 3.27 3.11
CA PHE A 148 -10.87 3.19 3.19
C PHE A 148 -11.39 2.12 2.25
N GLN A 149 -12.52 1.52 2.63
CA GLN A 149 -13.18 0.49 1.85
C GLN A 149 -14.69 0.54 1.99
N LYS A 150 -15.36 0.11 0.93
CA LYS A 150 -16.81 0.00 0.85
C LYS A 150 -17.16 -1.37 0.27
N PRO A 151 -17.72 -2.30 1.07
CA PRO A 151 -18.08 -3.63 0.59
C PRO A 151 -19.12 -3.55 -0.52
N ILE A 152 -19.00 -4.44 -1.50
CA ILE A 152 -19.99 -4.64 -2.54
C ILE A 152 -20.85 -5.85 -2.10
N ASP A 153 -22.17 -5.67 -2.04
CA ASP A 153 -23.14 -6.70 -1.62
C ASP A 153 -22.81 -7.34 -0.26
N ASN A 154 -22.28 -6.55 0.70
CA ASN A 154 -21.80 -7.03 2.00
C ASN A 154 -20.76 -8.17 1.91
N SER A 155 -20.13 -8.36 0.77
CA SER A 155 -19.15 -9.42 0.56
C SER A 155 -17.80 -9.05 1.18
N PRO A 156 -17.13 -9.94 1.94
CA PRO A 156 -15.76 -9.72 2.40
C PRO A 156 -14.74 -9.85 1.26
N ARG A 157 -15.17 -10.32 0.09
CA ARG A 157 -14.30 -10.65 -1.06
C ARG A 157 -14.31 -9.59 -2.15
N LYS A 158 -15.40 -8.81 -2.23
CA LYS A 158 -15.61 -7.77 -3.24
C LYS A 158 -15.82 -6.43 -2.56
N ARG A 159 -14.98 -5.45 -2.88
CA ARG A 159 -15.07 -4.12 -2.27
C ARG A 159 -14.39 -3.07 -3.13
N HIS A 160 -14.87 -1.87 -3.05
CA HIS A 160 -14.13 -0.68 -3.43
C HIS A 160 -13.11 -0.39 -2.34
N HIS A 161 -11.89 -0.03 -2.69
CA HIS A 161 -10.92 0.39 -1.69
C HIS A 161 -9.95 1.43 -2.22
N VAL A 162 -9.46 2.26 -1.32
CA VAL A 162 -8.43 3.26 -1.62
C VAL A 162 -7.45 3.34 -0.47
N ARG A 163 -6.17 3.38 -0.79
CA ARG A 163 -5.06 3.56 0.15
C ARG A 163 -4.47 4.94 -0.02
N PHE A 164 -4.11 5.60 1.08
CA PHE A 164 -3.52 6.93 1.06
C PHE A 164 -2.18 6.99 1.79
N TRP A 165 -1.30 7.80 1.23
CA TRP A 165 0.00 8.18 1.79
C TRP A 165 0.03 9.69 1.93
N ALA A 166 0.25 10.18 3.16
CA ALA A 166 0.36 11.60 3.42
C ALA A 166 1.72 12.13 2.95
N LEU A 167 1.74 13.07 2.06
CA LEU A 167 2.95 13.78 1.64
C LEU A 167 2.94 15.19 2.21
N SER A 168 3.71 15.42 3.29
CA SER A 168 3.93 16.74 3.82
C SER A 168 4.88 17.52 2.92
N GLN A 169 4.53 18.76 2.63
CA GLN A 169 5.37 19.67 1.87
C GLN A 169 6.50 20.26 2.71
N THR A 170 6.34 20.27 4.04
CA THR A 170 7.24 20.92 4.99
C THR A 170 8.21 19.96 5.65
N ARG A 171 7.85 18.68 5.77
CA ARG A 171 8.66 17.67 6.43
C ARG A 171 9.29 16.74 5.42
N GLY A 172 10.60 16.55 5.54
CA GLY A 172 11.31 15.52 4.80
C GLY A 172 10.81 14.12 5.17
N LEU A 173 11.01 13.16 4.27
CA LEU A 173 10.76 11.74 4.57
C LEU A 173 11.64 11.30 5.75
N ALA A 174 11.07 10.54 6.66
CA ALA A 174 11.75 10.05 7.85
C ALA A 174 13.05 9.29 7.59
N THR A 175 13.92 9.33 8.56
CA THR A 175 15.28 8.79 8.49
C THR A 175 15.34 7.38 9.08
N TRP A 176 16.31 6.59 8.61
CA TRP A 176 16.57 5.21 9.04
C TRP A 176 16.85 5.07 10.56
N GLY A 177 17.26 6.17 11.20
CA GLY A 177 17.58 6.20 12.62
C GLY A 177 16.38 6.27 13.56
N THR A 178 15.16 6.34 13.04
CA THR A 178 13.96 6.48 13.88
C THR A 178 13.19 5.15 14.01
N ALA A 179 12.70 4.86 15.22
CA ALA A 179 11.81 3.71 15.45
C ALA A 179 10.55 3.79 14.57
N GLY A 180 10.03 5.00 14.33
CA GLY A 180 8.89 5.23 13.45
C GLY A 180 9.10 4.69 12.04
N PHE A 181 10.31 4.84 11.48
CA PHE A 181 10.64 4.25 10.19
C PHE A 181 10.46 2.72 10.20
N TRP A 182 11.03 2.03 11.17
CA TRP A 182 11.00 0.57 11.24
C TRP A 182 9.61 0.02 11.56
N MET A 183 8.83 0.73 12.36
CA MET A 183 7.47 0.36 12.73
C MET A 183 6.39 0.89 11.77
N ASN A 184 6.78 1.68 10.76
CA ASN A 184 5.84 2.32 9.83
C ASN A 184 4.79 3.21 10.52
N THR A 185 5.21 3.95 11.55
CA THR A 185 4.33 4.82 12.35
C THR A 185 4.53 6.31 12.09
N GLU A 186 5.33 6.67 11.08
CA GLU A 186 5.63 8.06 10.72
C GLU A 186 4.46 8.68 9.99
N ARG A 187 3.77 9.59 10.64
CA ARG A 187 2.63 10.32 10.07
C ARG A 187 2.77 11.81 10.33
N PRO A 188 2.28 12.65 9.42
CA PRO A 188 2.08 14.06 9.72
C PRO A 188 1.10 14.21 10.89
N PRO A 189 1.14 15.32 11.65
CA PRO A 189 0.11 15.65 12.62
C PRO A 189 -1.26 15.71 11.95
N ASP A 190 -2.31 15.29 12.68
CA ASP A 190 -3.66 15.21 12.15
C ASP A 190 -4.22 16.57 11.68
N SER A 191 -3.71 17.66 12.27
CA SER A 191 -4.06 19.04 11.91
C SER A 191 -3.31 19.60 10.71
N GLU A 192 -2.24 18.92 10.25
CA GLU A 192 -1.46 19.39 9.11
C GLU A 192 -2.22 19.14 7.80
N LYS A 193 -2.33 20.20 6.97
CA LYS A 193 -2.87 20.08 5.63
C LYS A 193 -1.79 19.49 4.71
N VAL A 194 -2.05 18.32 4.17
CA VAL A 194 -1.10 17.53 3.36
C VAL A 194 -1.70 17.12 2.03
N LEU A 195 -0.84 16.59 1.16
CA LEU A 195 -1.26 15.88 -0.05
C LEU A 195 -1.45 14.39 0.31
N TRP A 196 -2.67 13.91 0.22
CA TRP A 196 -3.03 12.50 0.34
C TRP A 196 -2.91 11.83 -1.03
N ILE A 197 -1.80 11.17 -1.27
CA ILE A 197 -1.57 10.43 -2.52
C ILE A 197 -2.31 9.11 -2.42
N GLY A 198 -3.25 8.88 -3.31
CA GLY A 198 -4.17 7.76 -3.26
C GLY A 198 -4.00 6.76 -4.40
N ALA A 199 -4.21 5.49 -4.07
CA ALA A 199 -4.34 4.40 -5.03
C ALA A 199 -5.68 3.70 -4.77
N GLY A 200 -6.64 3.95 -5.64
CA GLY A 200 -7.98 3.36 -5.61
C GLY A 200 -8.07 2.19 -6.58
N THR A 201 -8.55 1.05 -6.09
CA THR A 201 -8.80 -0.17 -6.87
C THR A 201 -10.01 -0.91 -6.34
N ARG A 202 -10.59 -1.78 -7.15
CA ARG A 202 -11.71 -2.62 -6.80
C ARG A 202 -11.25 -4.06 -6.61
N ASP A 203 -11.53 -4.65 -5.44
CA ASP A 203 -11.26 -6.07 -5.19
C ASP A 203 -12.36 -6.94 -5.80
N THR A 204 -11.94 -7.99 -6.50
CA THR A 204 -12.84 -8.96 -7.16
C THR A 204 -12.78 -10.35 -6.53
N GLY A 205 -11.79 -10.61 -5.67
CA GLY A 205 -11.59 -11.91 -5.04
C GLY A 205 -10.26 -12.02 -4.31
N LEU A 206 -9.77 -13.25 -4.17
CA LEU A 206 -8.43 -13.54 -3.64
C LEU A 206 -7.42 -13.80 -4.73
N SER A 207 -6.17 -13.46 -4.43
CA SER A 207 -5.01 -13.74 -5.25
C SER A 207 -3.79 -14.06 -4.36
N LEU A 208 -2.71 -14.47 -5.01
CA LEU A 208 -1.39 -14.64 -4.38
C LEU A 208 -0.37 -13.76 -5.11
N THR A 209 0.54 -13.15 -4.37
CA THR A 209 1.67 -12.46 -5.00
C THR A 209 2.55 -13.47 -5.72
N ARG A 210 3.14 -13.06 -6.86
CA ARG A 210 3.84 -14.00 -7.75
C ARG A 210 5.18 -14.49 -7.23
N LEU A 211 5.88 -13.68 -6.46
CA LEU A 211 7.23 -14.04 -5.98
C LEU A 211 7.22 -14.67 -4.59
N SER A 212 6.44 -14.12 -3.68
CA SER A 212 6.45 -14.54 -2.27
C SER A 212 5.22 -15.34 -1.87
N PHE A 213 4.26 -15.56 -2.78
CA PHE A 213 3.01 -16.28 -2.54
C PHE A 213 2.23 -15.73 -1.32
N GLN A 214 2.38 -14.43 -1.02
CA GLN A 214 1.59 -13.78 0.03
C GLN A 214 0.13 -13.70 -0.40
N ILE A 215 -0.77 -13.98 0.56
CA ILE A 215 -2.21 -13.82 0.33
C ILE A 215 -2.52 -12.35 0.11
N THR A 216 -3.17 -12.05 -0.99
CA THR A 216 -3.62 -10.71 -1.38
C THR A 216 -4.99 -10.78 -2.05
N HIS A 217 -5.56 -9.65 -2.43
CA HIS A 217 -6.79 -9.60 -3.18
C HIS A 217 -6.52 -9.57 -4.68
N ALA A 218 -7.38 -10.24 -5.44
CA ALA A 218 -7.48 -10.01 -6.89
C ALA A 218 -8.16 -8.67 -7.10
N THR A 219 -7.57 -7.82 -7.93
CA THR A 219 -8.08 -6.49 -8.24
C THR A 219 -8.65 -6.45 -9.66
N ASP A 220 -9.64 -5.60 -9.88
CA ASP A 220 -10.13 -5.28 -11.20
C ASP A 220 -9.01 -4.62 -12.02
N SER A 221 -8.96 -4.93 -13.30
CA SER A 221 -7.97 -4.32 -14.18
C SER A 221 -8.27 -2.86 -14.51
N ASP A 222 -9.54 -2.45 -14.50
CA ASP A 222 -9.96 -1.08 -14.80
C ASP A 222 -9.86 -0.19 -13.56
N THR A 223 -8.68 0.41 -13.39
CA THR A 223 -8.42 1.34 -12.29
C THR A 223 -8.94 2.76 -12.57
N ASN A 224 -9.26 3.09 -13.83
CA ASN A 224 -9.87 4.37 -14.19
C ASN A 224 -11.32 4.42 -13.71
N ALA A 225 -12.08 3.34 -13.93
CA ALA A 225 -13.45 3.23 -13.45
C ALA A 225 -13.54 3.38 -11.92
N GLU A 226 -12.58 2.81 -11.19
CA GLU A 226 -12.56 2.94 -9.73
C GLU A 226 -12.17 4.36 -9.28
N ARG A 227 -11.19 5.00 -9.94
CA ARG A 227 -10.87 6.42 -9.72
C ARG A 227 -12.10 7.30 -9.90
N ASP A 228 -12.80 7.12 -11.03
CA ASP A 228 -13.94 7.93 -11.40
C ASP A 228 -15.11 7.71 -10.43
N PHE A 229 -15.33 6.47 -9.98
CA PHE A 229 -16.30 6.14 -8.94
C PHE A 229 -16.01 6.89 -7.63
N ILE A 230 -14.77 6.84 -7.12
CA ILE A 230 -14.37 7.51 -5.88
C ILE A 230 -14.58 9.02 -5.99
N VAL A 231 -14.10 9.61 -7.09
CA VAL A 231 -14.18 11.06 -7.31
C VAL A 231 -15.63 11.53 -7.43
N GLU A 232 -16.47 10.76 -8.12
CA GLU A 232 -17.87 11.10 -8.31
C GLU A 232 -18.66 11.00 -6.99
N GLU A 233 -18.42 9.98 -6.15
CA GLU A 233 -19.02 9.90 -4.82
C GLU A 233 -18.65 11.11 -3.96
N LEU A 234 -17.35 11.48 -3.93
CA LEU A 234 -16.88 12.65 -3.19
C LEU A 234 -17.50 13.95 -3.71
N ARG A 235 -17.68 14.08 -5.05
CA ARG A 235 -18.30 15.25 -5.69
C ARG A 235 -19.78 15.35 -5.35
N LYS A 236 -20.54 14.27 -5.50
CA LYS A 236 -21.99 14.22 -5.20
C LYS A 236 -22.28 14.62 -3.76
N ASN A 237 -21.43 14.20 -2.84
CA ASN A 237 -21.54 14.54 -1.42
C ASN A 237 -20.94 15.93 -1.06
N ARG A 238 -20.46 16.68 -2.04
CA ARG A 238 -19.80 17.99 -1.84
C ARG A 238 -18.61 17.90 -0.86
N SER A 239 -17.99 16.75 -0.76
CA SER A 239 -16.81 16.53 0.08
C SER A 239 -15.53 17.07 -0.54
N ILE A 240 -15.55 17.39 -1.82
CA ILE A 240 -14.42 17.97 -2.55
C ILE A 240 -14.82 19.24 -3.29
N GLU A 241 -13.88 20.19 -3.30
CA GLU A 241 -13.88 21.39 -4.10
C GLU A 241 -12.85 21.25 -5.22
N ALA A 242 -12.86 22.10 -6.23
CA ALA A 242 -11.85 22.22 -7.26
C ALA A 242 -11.15 20.92 -7.69
N VAL A 243 -11.71 20.29 -8.72
CA VAL A 243 -11.13 19.06 -9.31
C VAL A 243 -10.23 19.45 -10.49
N LYS A 244 -9.01 18.93 -10.50
CA LYS A 244 -8.07 19.04 -11.62
C LYS A 244 -7.60 17.65 -12.01
N VAL A 245 -7.47 17.41 -13.31
CA VAL A 245 -6.86 16.18 -13.84
C VAL A 245 -5.41 16.45 -14.17
N TYR A 246 -4.54 15.63 -13.68
CA TYR A 246 -3.11 15.69 -13.91
C TYR A 246 -2.64 14.39 -14.59
N ARG A 247 -1.84 14.48 -15.63
CA ARG A 247 -1.27 13.30 -16.28
C ARG A 247 0.09 13.00 -15.65
N ALA A 248 0.21 11.82 -15.07
CA ALA A 248 1.48 11.34 -14.49
C ALA A 248 2.51 10.90 -15.55
N GLY A 249 2.15 10.92 -16.83
CA GLY A 249 3.09 10.85 -17.95
C GLY A 249 3.39 9.47 -18.51
N GLU A 250 2.88 8.36 -17.96
CA GLU A 250 3.13 7.03 -18.49
C GLU A 250 1.88 6.17 -18.47
N ASN A 251 1.51 5.60 -19.62
CA ASN A 251 0.52 4.54 -19.68
C ASN A 251 1.11 3.28 -19.03
N LEU A 252 0.56 2.88 -17.91
CA LEU A 252 0.93 1.63 -17.25
C LEU A 252 0.26 0.44 -17.94
N HIS A 253 0.74 0.07 -19.11
CA HIS A 253 0.47 -1.25 -19.67
C HIS A 253 1.34 -2.28 -18.96
N THR A 254 0.94 -2.70 -17.77
CA THR A 254 1.62 -3.77 -17.03
C THR A 254 1.03 -5.12 -17.40
N GLU A 255 1.12 -5.51 -18.65
CA GLU A 255 0.75 -6.86 -19.12
C GLU A 255 1.50 -7.98 -18.38
N ARG A 256 2.57 -7.66 -17.66
CA ARG A 256 3.46 -8.65 -17.05
C ARG A 256 3.29 -8.88 -15.55
N VAL A 257 2.66 -7.97 -14.79
CA VAL A 257 2.62 -8.09 -13.32
C VAL A 257 1.21 -8.08 -12.75
N ASN A 258 0.35 -7.12 -13.06
CA ASN A 258 -0.99 -7.00 -12.48
C ASN A 258 -2.11 -6.70 -13.48
N HIS A 259 -1.92 -6.71 -14.76
CA HIS A 259 -2.95 -6.47 -15.80
C HIS A 259 -3.78 -5.18 -15.60
N TYR A 260 -3.21 -4.15 -14.98
CA TYR A 260 -3.91 -2.89 -14.81
C TYR A 260 -4.03 -2.14 -16.13
N VAL A 261 -5.23 -1.65 -16.40
CA VAL A 261 -5.51 -0.67 -17.45
C VAL A 261 -5.62 0.68 -16.78
N THR A 262 -4.79 1.62 -17.17
CA THR A 262 -4.84 3.00 -16.68
C THR A 262 -4.46 3.96 -17.80
N ASP A 263 -5.13 5.12 -17.82
CA ASP A 263 -4.81 6.24 -18.70
C ASP A 263 -3.63 7.07 -18.18
N GLY A 264 -3.10 6.73 -16.99
CA GLY A 264 -2.05 7.46 -16.31
C GLY A 264 -2.50 8.79 -15.71
N GLU A 265 -3.79 9.06 -15.70
CA GLU A 265 -4.33 10.28 -15.12
C GLU A 265 -4.49 10.17 -13.61
N ILE A 266 -4.17 11.25 -12.92
CA ILE A 266 -4.38 11.42 -11.48
C ILE A 266 -5.37 12.54 -11.27
N THR A 267 -6.47 12.28 -10.61
CA THR A 267 -7.42 13.32 -10.22
C THR A 267 -6.97 13.95 -8.91
N LEU A 268 -6.74 15.27 -8.95
CA LEU A 268 -6.41 16.09 -7.79
C LEU A 268 -7.61 16.89 -7.36
N ALA A 269 -8.00 16.80 -6.10
CA ALA A 269 -9.09 17.58 -5.53
C ALA A 269 -8.73 18.13 -4.14
N ILE A 270 -9.40 19.20 -3.74
CA ILE A 270 -9.27 19.79 -2.40
C ILE A 270 -10.45 19.32 -1.56
N LEU A 271 -10.18 18.80 -0.37
CA LEU A 271 -11.22 18.43 0.59
C LEU A 271 -11.92 19.69 1.10
N ALA A 272 -13.25 19.65 1.12
CA ALA A 272 -14.07 20.77 1.55
C ALA A 272 -13.87 21.07 3.04
N ALA A 273 -13.93 22.35 3.40
CA ALA A 273 -13.76 22.78 4.79
C ALA A 273 -14.87 22.27 5.72
N ASN A 274 -16.05 22.02 5.19
CA ASN A 274 -17.22 21.57 5.96
C ASN A 274 -17.21 20.04 6.30
N CYS A 275 -16.11 19.37 6.03
CA CYS A 275 -15.90 17.95 6.38
C CYS A 275 -15.28 17.78 7.77
N GLU A 276 -15.51 18.70 8.69
CA GLU A 276 -15.08 18.57 10.11
C GLU A 276 -16.14 17.92 10.99
#